data_2b31101fb09bfc3e4f2e8e008371127e
#
_entry.id   2b31101fb09bfc3e4f2e8e008371127e
#
_cell.length_a   1.000
_cell.length_b   1.000
_cell.length_c   1.000
_cell.angle_alpha   90.00
_cell.angle_beta   90.00
_cell.angle_gamma   90.00
#
_symmetry.space_group_name_H-M   'P 1'
#
loop_
_entity.id
_entity.type
_entity.pdbx_description
1 polymer ?
#
loop_
_entity_poly.entity_id
_entity_poly.type
_entity_poly.pdbx_seq_one_letter_code
_entity_poly.pdbx_strand_id
1 'polypeptide(L)'
;MKGYDVNPKVRKSLAEGKIHIVENHLQEAFAKVQASGNLVITEELEPSQIYILCVPTPFLEGAVKRADLSYVRSAAELVASVLKEGDLVILESTVPPHTTQMMSEVLAEKSGLAPGSFYTAHCPERVLPGRILYELEHNDRIIGSADPKAAQMTKELYETFVKEGHCLTCDDVTAEMCKLVENTYRDINIAFANQLSEICAIAGIDVYELIALANRHPR
;
A
#
# COMPACT_ATOMS: atom_id res chain seq x y z
N MET A 1 6.59 7.97 15.84
CA MET A 1 6.05 6.81 15.10
C MET A 1 6.62 5.53 15.67
N LYS A 2 5.83 4.45 15.74
CA LYS A 2 6.26 3.14 16.21
C LYS A 2 6.17 2.18 15.02
N GLY A 3 7.24 1.41 14.78
CA GLY A 3 7.30 0.39 13.74
C GLY A 3 7.28 -1.01 14.37
N TYR A 4 6.38 -1.86 13.91
CA TYR A 4 6.27 -3.24 14.33
C TYR A 4 6.23 -4.17 13.11
N ASP A 5 6.92 -5.28 13.15
CA ASP A 5 6.87 -6.36 12.18
C ASP A 5 6.78 -7.70 12.93
N VAL A 6 5.99 -8.65 12.44
CA VAL A 6 5.86 -9.98 13.08
C VAL A 6 7.17 -10.78 13.01
N ASN A 7 8.04 -10.49 12.04
CA ASN A 7 9.33 -11.15 11.87
C ASN A 7 10.39 -10.52 12.79
N PRO A 8 10.89 -11.25 13.81
CA PRO A 8 11.87 -10.71 14.74
C PRO A 8 13.21 -10.35 14.08
N LYS A 9 13.56 -11.00 12.94
CA LYS A 9 14.78 -10.65 12.21
C LYS A 9 14.66 -9.28 11.54
N VAL A 10 13.46 -8.94 11.02
CA VAL A 10 13.20 -7.61 10.45
C VAL A 10 13.25 -6.55 11.53
N ARG A 11 12.56 -6.77 12.67
CA ARG A 11 12.62 -5.84 13.82
C ARG A 11 14.05 -5.59 14.28
N LYS A 12 14.84 -6.65 14.45
CA LYS A 12 16.25 -6.54 14.86
C LYS A 12 17.07 -5.73 13.86
N SER A 13 16.95 -6.02 12.55
CA SER A 13 17.66 -5.29 11.49
C SER A 13 17.33 -3.80 11.51
N LEU A 14 16.04 -3.47 11.59
CA LEU A 14 15.59 -2.08 11.66
C LEU A 14 16.03 -1.38 12.95
N ALA A 15 15.99 -2.05 14.09
CA ALA A 15 16.49 -1.50 15.35
C ALA A 15 18.01 -1.20 15.31
N GLU A 16 18.78 -2.02 14.57
CA GLU A 16 20.21 -1.80 14.31
C GLU A 16 20.48 -0.71 13.25
N GLY A 17 19.46 -0.05 12.73
CA GLY A 17 19.60 1.00 11.70
C GLY A 17 19.77 0.49 10.27
N LYS A 18 19.47 -0.79 10.01
CA LYS A 18 19.63 -1.41 8.69
C LYS A 18 18.28 -1.70 8.07
N ILE A 19 18.01 -1.14 6.90
CA ILE A 19 16.86 -1.50 6.08
C ILE A 19 17.14 -2.81 5.33
N HIS A 20 16.09 -3.56 5.01
CA HIS A 20 16.17 -4.86 4.31
C HIS A 20 15.74 -4.76 2.83
N ILE A 21 15.42 -3.57 2.36
CA ILE A 21 15.07 -3.29 0.96
C ILE A 21 16.09 -2.35 0.35
N VAL A 22 16.29 -2.46 -0.97
CA VAL A 22 17.20 -1.59 -1.72
C VAL A 22 16.38 -0.53 -2.44
N GLU A 23 16.53 0.71 -2.00
CA GLU A 23 15.86 1.88 -2.61
C GLU A 23 16.76 3.11 -2.47
N ASN A 24 16.73 3.96 -3.50
CA ASN A 24 17.56 5.17 -3.54
C ASN A 24 17.26 6.08 -2.34
N HIS A 25 18.30 6.51 -1.63
CA HIS A 25 18.24 7.43 -0.48
C HIS A 25 17.42 6.94 0.74
N LEU A 26 16.81 5.75 0.69
CA LEU A 26 15.98 5.25 1.79
C LEU A 26 16.80 4.96 3.05
N GLN A 27 18.01 4.39 2.93
CA GLN A 27 18.90 4.14 4.07
C GLN A 27 19.29 5.45 4.78
N GLU A 28 19.54 6.51 4.01
CA GLU A 28 19.89 7.84 4.56
C GLU A 28 18.69 8.47 5.27
N ALA A 29 17.50 8.39 4.66
CA ALA A 29 16.27 8.88 5.26
C ALA A 29 15.94 8.12 6.55
N PHE A 30 16.07 6.79 6.55
CA PHE A 30 15.85 5.95 7.71
C PHE A 30 16.81 6.31 8.86
N ALA A 31 18.11 6.44 8.57
CA ALA A 31 19.12 6.84 9.57
C ALA A 31 18.81 8.21 10.20
N LYS A 32 18.36 9.18 9.39
CA LYS A 32 17.92 10.48 9.87
C LYS A 32 16.75 10.41 10.86
N VAL A 33 15.72 9.65 10.49
CA VAL A 33 14.50 9.50 11.30
C VAL A 33 14.79 8.75 12.59
N GLN A 34 15.64 7.72 12.54
CA GLN A 34 16.08 6.97 13.71
C GLN A 34 16.91 7.86 14.66
N ALA A 35 17.86 8.63 14.13
CA ALA A 35 18.68 9.54 14.92
C ALA A 35 17.87 10.67 15.59
N SER A 36 16.73 11.07 14.99
CA SER A 36 15.83 12.06 15.58
C SER A 36 14.98 11.53 16.75
N GLY A 37 14.96 10.20 16.96
CA GLY A 37 14.09 9.53 17.93
C GLY A 37 12.59 9.48 17.54
N ASN A 38 12.24 9.97 16.34
CA ASN A 38 10.86 9.98 15.87
C ASN A 38 10.35 8.63 15.36
N LEU A 39 11.25 7.65 15.15
CA LEU A 39 10.91 6.27 14.82
C LEU A 39 11.51 5.32 15.85
N VAL A 40 10.66 4.53 16.47
CA VAL A 40 11.06 3.47 17.41
C VAL A 40 10.56 2.14 16.88
N ILE A 41 11.44 1.15 16.82
CA ILE A 41 11.03 -0.23 16.48
C ILE A 41 10.69 -0.95 17.78
N THR A 42 9.46 -1.47 17.85
CA THR A 42 8.93 -2.09 19.06
C THR A 42 8.90 -3.61 18.95
N GLU A 43 9.07 -4.32 20.08
CA GLU A 43 9.01 -5.79 20.13
C GLU A 43 7.57 -6.30 20.08
N GLU A 44 6.62 -5.49 20.53
CA GLU A 44 5.19 -5.77 20.53
C GLU A 44 4.43 -4.61 19.91
N LEU A 45 3.21 -4.88 19.44
CA LEU A 45 2.33 -3.81 18.98
C LEU A 45 1.84 -3.01 20.19
N GLU A 46 2.05 -1.71 20.15
CA GLU A 46 1.65 -0.80 21.22
C GLU A 46 0.43 0.06 20.82
N PRO A 47 -0.40 0.47 21.79
CA PRO A 47 -1.52 1.37 21.53
C PRO A 47 -1.08 2.65 20.81
N SER A 48 -1.85 3.05 19.81
CA SER A 48 -1.63 4.23 18.98
C SER A 48 -2.97 4.80 18.53
N GLN A 49 -3.01 6.06 18.12
CA GLN A 49 -4.22 6.67 17.56
C GLN A 49 -4.44 6.33 16.09
N ILE A 50 -3.34 6.03 15.37
CA ILE A 50 -3.38 5.69 13.95
C ILE A 50 -2.53 4.43 13.74
N TYR A 51 -3.09 3.46 13.03
CA TYR A 51 -2.43 2.23 12.62
C TYR A 51 -2.39 2.18 11.09
N ILE A 52 -1.23 1.87 10.52
CA ILE A 52 -1.07 1.67 9.07
C ILE A 52 -0.65 0.22 8.84
N LEU A 53 -1.46 -0.54 8.12
CA LEU A 53 -1.24 -1.94 7.79
C LEU A 53 -0.62 -2.07 6.39
N CYS A 54 0.65 -2.51 6.36
CA CYS A 54 1.44 -2.72 5.14
C CYS A 54 1.89 -4.19 5.06
N VAL A 55 0.94 -5.11 4.94
CA VAL A 55 1.19 -6.56 4.97
C VAL A 55 1.17 -7.15 3.56
N PRO A 56 1.88 -8.26 3.29
CA PRO A 56 1.84 -8.92 2.00
C PRO A 56 0.44 -9.52 1.71
N THR A 57 0.08 -9.53 0.42
CA THR A 57 -1.17 -10.12 -0.08
C THR A 57 -0.87 -11.05 -1.28
N PRO A 58 -0.14 -12.16 -1.07
CA PRO A 58 0.24 -13.07 -2.14
C PRO A 58 -0.99 -13.80 -2.72
N PHE A 59 -0.78 -14.53 -3.81
CA PHE A 59 -1.81 -15.43 -4.32
C PHE A 59 -1.80 -16.76 -3.56
N LEU A 60 -3.00 -17.27 -3.29
CA LEU A 60 -3.19 -18.65 -2.87
C LEU A 60 -2.80 -19.60 -4.02
N GLU A 61 -2.26 -20.77 -3.66
CA GLU A 61 -2.03 -21.83 -4.63
C GLU A 61 -3.37 -22.38 -5.15
N GLY A 62 -3.44 -22.64 -6.45
CA GLY A 62 -4.65 -23.17 -7.09
C GLY A 62 -4.77 -22.78 -8.56
N ALA A 63 -5.73 -23.41 -9.25
CA ALA A 63 -6.03 -23.14 -10.66
C ALA A 63 -6.62 -21.73 -10.87
N VAL A 64 -7.38 -21.24 -9.89
CA VAL A 64 -7.91 -19.86 -9.88
C VAL A 64 -7.12 -19.05 -8.88
N LYS A 65 -6.44 -18.01 -9.37
CA LYS A 65 -5.67 -17.11 -8.51
C LYS A 65 -6.61 -16.28 -7.63
N ARG A 66 -6.40 -16.36 -6.33
CA ARG A 66 -7.12 -15.57 -5.32
C ARG A 66 -6.10 -14.95 -4.37
N ALA A 67 -6.36 -13.74 -3.90
CA ALA A 67 -5.50 -13.11 -2.90
C ALA A 67 -5.59 -13.87 -1.56
N ASP A 68 -4.44 -14.08 -0.92
CA ASP A 68 -4.38 -14.54 0.46
C ASP A 68 -4.52 -13.34 1.39
N LEU A 69 -5.68 -13.22 2.01
CA LEU A 69 -6.01 -12.16 2.96
C LEU A 69 -5.74 -12.56 4.42
N SER A 70 -5.14 -13.72 4.66
CA SER A 70 -4.82 -14.18 6.02
C SER A 70 -3.89 -13.20 6.76
N TYR A 71 -2.94 -12.58 6.06
CA TYR A 71 -2.05 -11.57 6.63
C TYR A 71 -2.79 -10.31 7.04
N VAL A 72 -3.74 -9.83 6.21
CA VAL A 72 -4.57 -8.66 6.55
C VAL A 72 -5.43 -8.97 7.77
N ARG A 73 -6.06 -10.16 7.80
CA ARG A 73 -6.86 -10.62 8.93
C ARG A 73 -6.03 -10.71 10.21
N SER A 74 -4.86 -11.35 10.17
CA SER A 74 -4.00 -11.48 11.34
C SER A 74 -3.49 -10.13 11.85
N ALA A 75 -3.17 -9.19 10.95
CA ALA A 75 -2.78 -7.84 11.34
C ALA A 75 -3.96 -7.09 11.98
N ALA A 76 -5.17 -7.22 11.45
CA ALA A 76 -6.38 -6.63 12.04
C ALA A 76 -6.68 -7.23 13.43
N GLU A 77 -6.57 -8.55 13.60
CA GLU A 77 -6.72 -9.22 14.90
C GLU A 77 -5.70 -8.71 15.93
N LEU A 78 -4.46 -8.50 15.50
CA LEU A 78 -3.42 -7.97 16.37
C LEU A 78 -3.72 -6.52 16.77
N VAL A 79 -4.10 -5.66 15.81
CA VAL A 79 -4.49 -4.26 16.09
C VAL A 79 -5.72 -4.21 17.01
N ALA A 80 -6.68 -5.09 16.82
CA ALA A 80 -7.89 -5.15 17.66
C ALA A 80 -7.58 -5.32 19.16
N SER A 81 -6.45 -6.00 19.50
CA SER A 81 -6.05 -6.22 20.89
C SER A 81 -5.66 -4.94 21.64
N VAL A 82 -5.33 -3.87 20.90
CA VAL A 82 -4.87 -2.58 21.46
C VAL A 82 -5.72 -1.40 20.99
N LEU A 83 -6.70 -1.64 20.11
CA LEU A 83 -7.57 -0.63 19.49
C LEU A 83 -8.47 0.04 20.55
N LYS A 84 -8.69 1.34 20.38
CA LYS A 84 -9.56 2.15 21.22
C LYS A 84 -10.58 2.91 20.40
N GLU A 85 -11.61 3.40 21.07
CA GLU A 85 -12.58 4.32 20.47
C GLU A 85 -11.88 5.57 19.92
N GLY A 86 -12.24 5.95 18.70
CA GLY A 86 -11.68 7.11 18.01
C GLY A 86 -10.39 6.81 17.22
N ASP A 87 -9.78 5.63 17.35
CA ASP A 87 -8.59 5.26 16.61
C ASP A 87 -8.90 5.06 15.12
N LEU A 88 -7.88 5.29 14.27
CA LEU A 88 -7.94 5.11 12.82
C LEU A 88 -7.03 3.95 12.38
N VAL A 89 -7.58 3.04 11.57
CA VAL A 89 -6.83 1.94 10.95
C VAL A 89 -6.85 2.09 9.43
N ILE A 90 -5.67 2.25 8.84
CA ILE A 90 -5.49 2.45 7.39
C ILE A 90 -4.87 1.18 6.79
N LEU A 91 -5.49 0.64 5.75
CA LEU A 91 -4.94 -0.45 4.95
C LEU A 91 -4.24 0.10 3.71
N GLU A 92 -2.91 -0.05 3.62
CA GLU A 92 -2.12 0.37 2.44
C GLU A 92 -1.85 -0.78 1.46
N SER A 93 -1.99 -2.02 1.90
CA SER A 93 -1.73 -3.19 1.05
C SER A 93 -2.66 -3.22 -0.16
N THR A 94 -2.16 -3.69 -1.31
CA THR A 94 -3.00 -3.93 -2.51
C THR A 94 -3.92 -5.11 -2.25
N VAL A 95 -5.22 -4.91 -2.34
CA VAL A 95 -6.24 -5.88 -1.94
C VAL A 95 -7.41 -5.93 -2.91
N PRO A 96 -8.16 -7.05 -2.96
CA PRO A 96 -9.44 -7.12 -3.68
C PRO A 96 -10.50 -6.20 -3.06
N PRO A 97 -11.54 -5.84 -3.84
CA PRO A 97 -12.70 -5.11 -3.34
C PRO A 97 -13.31 -5.73 -2.08
N HIS A 98 -13.82 -4.86 -1.19
CA HIS A 98 -14.43 -5.19 0.12
C HIS A 98 -13.46 -5.72 1.20
N THR A 99 -12.15 -5.63 0.99
CA THR A 99 -11.19 -6.06 2.02
C THR A 99 -11.13 -5.09 3.20
N THR A 100 -11.28 -3.79 2.96
CA THR A 100 -11.36 -2.77 4.03
C THR A 100 -12.58 -2.99 4.92
N GLN A 101 -13.72 -3.34 4.33
CA GLN A 101 -14.91 -3.72 5.07
C GLN A 101 -14.67 -4.98 5.92
N MET A 102 -14.10 -6.03 5.34
CA MET A 102 -13.72 -7.25 6.06
C MET A 102 -12.77 -6.95 7.22
N MET A 103 -11.78 -6.06 7.02
CA MET A 103 -10.87 -5.63 8.08
C MET A 103 -11.64 -4.93 9.20
N SER A 104 -12.57 -4.03 8.89
CA SER A 104 -13.42 -3.34 9.88
C SER A 104 -14.26 -4.33 10.70
N GLU A 105 -14.83 -5.34 10.06
CA GLU A 105 -15.61 -6.40 10.73
C GLU A 105 -14.73 -7.21 11.71
N VAL A 106 -13.52 -7.58 11.30
CA VAL A 106 -12.56 -8.28 12.17
C VAL A 106 -12.15 -7.43 13.35
N LEU A 107 -11.86 -6.14 13.13
CA LEU A 107 -11.53 -5.19 14.19
C LEU A 107 -12.65 -5.08 15.22
N ALA A 108 -13.89 -4.92 14.79
CA ALA A 108 -15.05 -4.85 15.67
C ALA A 108 -15.26 -6.16 16.47
N GLU A 109 -15.21 -7.31 15.77
CA GLU A 109 -15.39 -8.62 16.41
C GLU A 109 -14.33 -8.88 17.50
N LYS A 110 -13.06 -8.60 17.21
CA LYS A 110 -11.95 -8.98 18.09
C LYS A 110 -11.69 -7.95 19.20
N SER A 111 -11.95 -6.68 18.96
CA SER A 111 -11.81 -5.65 20.01
C SER A 111 -13.02 -5.57 20.94
N GLY A 112 -14.18 -6.02 20.48
CA GLY A 112 -15.46 -5.83 21.18
C GLY A 112 -15.99 -4.40 21.09
N LEU A 113 -15.37 -3.53 20.31
CA LEU A 113 -15.83 -2.16 20.08
C LEU A 113 -17.02 -2.14 19.12
N ALA A 114 -17.94 -1.23 19.34
CA ALA A 114 -19.10 -1.08 18.46
C ALA A 114 -18.66 -0.59 17.06
N PRO A 115 -19.28 -1.07 15.96
CA PRO A 115 -19.10 -0.49 14.65
C PRO A 115 -19.34 1.04 14.68
N GLY A 116 -18.42 1.81 14.08
CA GLY A 116 -18.47 3.27 14.07
C GLY A 116 -17.86 3.95 15.30
N SER A 117 -17.38 3.20 16.31
CA SER A 117 -16.62 3.79 17.42
C SER A 117 -15.13 3.96 17.11
N PHE A 118 -14.64 3.37 16.03
CA PHE A 118 -13.31 3.54 15.44
C PHE A 118 -13.45 3.75 13.93
N TYR A 119 -12.36 4.10 13.26
CA TYR A 119 -12.35 4.51 11.87
C TYR A 119 -11.48 3.59 11.02
N THR A 120 -11.93 3.29 9.79
CA THR A 120 -11.17 2.49 8.84
C THR A 120 -11.10 3.17 7.48
N ALA A 121 -9.95 3.09 6.82
CA ALA A 121 -9.75 3.61 5.49
C ALA A 121 -8.79 2.72 4.68
N HIS A 122 -8.86 2.85 3.36
CA HIS A 122 -7.90 2.30 2.42
C HIS A 122 -7.13 3.41 1.73
N CYS A 123 -5.81 3.30 1.67
CA CYS A 123 -4.97 4.23 0.92
C CYS A 123 -3.85 3.45 0.24
N PRO A 124 -4.07 2.87 -0.95
CA PRO A 124 -3.11 1.98 -1.59
C PRO A 124 -1.81 2.69 -1.95
N GLU A 125 -0.69 1.97 -1.81
CA GLU A 125 0.60 2.46 -2.26
C GLU A 125 0.68 2.51 -3.79
N ARG A 126 1.17 3.63 -4.35
CA ARG A 126 1.17 3.92 -5.79
C ARG A 126 2.55 4.32 -6.32
N VAL A 127 3.64 4.00 -5.60
CA VAL A 127 5.00 4.35 -6.01
C VAL A 127 5.65 3.29 -6.88
N LEU A 128 6.63 3.72 -7.66
CA LEU A 128 7.49 2.85 -8.46
C LEU A 128 8.84 2.66 -7.76
N PRO A 129 9.37 1.42 -7.73
CA PRO A 129 10.72 1.17 -7.24
C PRO A 129 11.75 2.06 -7.93
N GLY A 130 12.73 2.53 -7.17
CA GLY A 130 13.78 3.45 -7.63
C GLY A 130 13.46 4.94 -7.45
N ARG A 131 12.21 5.31 -7.16
CA ARG A 131 11.75 6.69 -6.96
C ARG A 131 10.79 6.84 -5.78
N ILE A 132 10.76 5.89 -4.87
CA ILE A 132 9.74 5.80 -3.81
C ILE A 132 9.65 7.10 -3.00
N LEU A 133 10.76 7.62 -2.46
CA LEU A 133 10.73 8.82 -1.63
C LEU A 133 10.23 10.06 -2.37
N TYR A 134 10.61 10.21 -3.64
CA TYR A 134 10.11 11.30 -4.48
C TYR A 134 8.60 11.16 -4.72
N GLU A 135 8.15 9.98 -5.12
CA GLU A 135 6.76 9.73 -5.47
C GLU A 135 5.81 9.76 -4.26
N LEU A 136 6.30 9.44 -3.05
CA LEU A 136 5.54 9.62 -1.81
C LEU A 136 5.12 11.08 -1.56
N GLU A 137 5.93 12.05 -1.98
CA GLU A 137 5.68 13.46 -1.79
C GLU A 137 4.92 14.10 -2.98
N HIS A 138 5.01 13.51 -4.20
CA HIS A 138 4.57 14.16 -5.44
C HIS A 138 3.36 13.47 -6.11
N ASN A 139 3.13 12.18 -5.87
CA ASN A 139 2.00 11.48 -6.47
C ASN A 139 0.70 11.74 -5.71
N ASP A 140 -0.41 11.77 -6.45
CA ASP A 140 -1.74 11.79 -5.86
C ASP A 140 -1.97 10.53 -5.00
N ARG A 141 -2.68 10.69 -3.89
CA ARG A 141 -3.17 9.62 -3.04
C ARG A 141 -4.67 9.42 -3.25
N ILE A 142 -5.08 8.17 -3.37
CA ILE A 142 -6.49 7.79 -3.38
C ILE A 142 -6.85 7.27 -1.98
N ILE A 143 -7.78 7.91 -1.34
CA ILE A 143 -8.21 7.60 0.03
C ILE A 143 -9.66 7.14 -0.02
N GLY A 144 -9.88 5.87 0.31
CA GLY A 144 -11.20 5.26 0.34
C GLY A 144 -11.70 5.01 1.76
N SER A 145 -12.91 5.42 2.03
CA SER A 145 -13.60 5.03 3.27
C SER A 145 -15.11 5.15 3.11
N ALA A 146 -15.85 4.23 3.74
CA ALA A 146 -17.30 4.33 3.88
C ALA A 146 -17.71 5.44 4.86
N ASP A 147 -16.79 5.87 5.74
CA ASP A 147 -17.02 6.95 6.72
C ASP A 147 -16.29 8.23 6.28
N PRO A 148 -17.00 9.34 5.99
CA PRO A 148 -16.40 10.61 5.60
C PRO A 148 -15.40 11.16 6.64
N LYS A 149 -15.58 10.87 7.93
CA LYS A 149 -14.66 11.30 8.97
C LYS A 149 -13.36 10.52 8.93
N ALA A 150 -13.42 9.21 8.69
CA ALA A 150 -12.23 8.37 8.47
C ALA A 150 -11.46 8.83 7.24
N ALA A 151 -12.16 9.13 6.14
CA ALA A 151 -11.54 9.69 4.93
C ALA A 151 -10.83 11.02 5.22
N GLN A 152 -11.46 11.92 5.98
CA GLN A 152 -10.89 13.21 6.36
C GLN A 152 -9.65 13.06 7.26
N MET A 153 -9.73 12.21 8.31
CA MET A 153 -8.60 11.94 9.21
C MET A 153 -7.41 11.35 8.43
N THR A 154 -7.69 10.43 7.50
CA THR A 154 -6.66 9.84 6.63
C THR A 154 -6.04 10.90 5.73
N LYS A 155 -6.84 11.74 5.11
CA LYS A 155 -6.39 12.86 4.28
C LYS A 155 -5.47 13.81 5.06
N GLU A 156 -5.86 14.23 6.24
CA GLU A 156 -5.05 15.09 7.11
C GLU A 156 -3.68 14.48 7.43
N LEU A 157 -3.63 13.15 7.67
CA LEU A 157 -2.37 12.45 7.88
C LEU A 157 -1.47 12.52 6.63
N TYR A 158 -1.98 12.14 5.46
CA TYR A 158 -1.18 12.09 4.24
C TYR A 158 -0.76 13.46 3.73
N GLU A 159 -1.57 14.49 3.91
CA GLU A 159 -1.24 15.89 3.58
C GLU A 159 -0.07 16.43 4.41
N THR A 160 0.33 15.77 5.50
CA THR A 160 1.54 16.18 6.25
C THR A 160 2.84 15.98 5.47
N PHE A 161 2.86 15.10 4.47
CA PHE A 161 4.06 14.80 3.68
C PHE A 161 3.83 14.81 2.16
N VAL A 162 2.61 14.70 1.67
CA VAL A 162 2.30 14.92 0.24
C VAL A 162 2.37 16.42 -0.04
N LYS A 163 3.32 16.84 -0.88
CA LYS A 163 3.64 18.27 -1.12
C LYS A 163 3.05 18.80 -2.41
N GLU A 164 3.12 18.02 -3.49
CA GLU A 164 2.69 18.44 -4.84
C GLU A 164 1.51 17.59 -5.35
N GLY A 165 1.37 16.36 -4.85
CA GLY A 165 0.21 15.51 -5.13
C GLY A 165 -1.05 15.97 -4.39
N HIS A 166 -2.19 15.40 -4.76
CA HIS A 166 -3.48 15.65 -4.14
C HIS A 166 -3.97 14.41 -3.39
N CYS A 167 -4.58 14.60 -2.24
CA CYS A 167 -5.29 13.55 -1.52
C CYS A 167 -6.78 13.56 -1.94
N LEU A 168 -7.14 12.61 -2.81
CA LEU A 168 -8.48 12.46 -3.39
C LEU A 168 -9.27 11.42 -2.59
N THR A 169 -10.49 11.77 -2.19
CA THR A 169 -11.35 10.88 -1.39
C THR A 169 -12.43 10.22 -2.21
N CYS A 170 -12.72 8.96 -1.93
CA CYS A 170 -13.81 8.16 -2.50
C CYS A 170 -14.28 7.10 -1.49
N ASP A 171 -15.18 6.20 -1.88
CA ASP A 171 -15.48 5.01 -1.10
C ASP A 171 -14.33 3.99 -1.13
N ASP A 172 -14.30 3.10 -0.16
CA ASP A 172 -13.24 2.10 0.02
C ASP A 172 -13.14 1.13 -1.16
N VAL A 173 -14.25 0.65 -1.68
CA VAL A 173 -14.29 -0.27 -2.82
C VAL A 173 -13.71 0.37 -4.07
N THR A 174 -14.03 1.65 -4.32
CA THR A 174 -13.46 2.42 -5.44
C THR A 174 -11.95 2.57 -5.28
N ALA A 175 -11.44 2.89 -4.09
CA ALA A 175 -10.00 3.02 -3.85
C ALA A 175 -9.26 1.68 -4.05
N GLU A 176 -9.81 0.58 -3.56
CA GLU A 176 -9.28 -0.77 -3.76
C GLU A 176 -9.20 -1.12 -5.25
N MET A 177 -10.28 -0.85 -6.01
CA MET A 177 -10.33 -1.07 -7.45
C MET A 177 -9.35 -0.19 -8.23
N CYS A 178 -9.17 1.08 -7.86
CA CYS A 178 -8.22 1.97 -8.53
C CYS A 178 -6.82 1.35 -8.62
N LYS A 179 -6.32 0.81 -7.50
CA LYS A 179 -4.99 0.18 -7.49
C LYS A 179 -4.91 -1.06 -8.39
N LEU A 180 -5.95 -1.88 -8.40
CA LEU A 180 -6.01 -3.06 -9.26
C LEU A 180 -6.04 -2.68 -10.74
N VAL A 181 -6.83 -1.67 -11.10
CA VAL A 181 -6.91 -1.16 -12.47
C VAL A 181 -5.57 -0.60 -12.94
N GLU A 182 -4.88 0.19 -12.11
CA GLU A 182 -3.55 0.73 -12.44
C GLU A 182 -2.52 -0.39 -12.70
N ASN A 183 -2.48 -1.39 -11.83
CA ASN A 183 -1.59 -2.53 -11.99
C ASN A 183 -1.94 -3.35 -13.23
N THR A 184 -3.23 -3.63 -13.46
CA THR A 184 -3.71 -4.40 -14.62
C THR A 184 -3.43 -3.66 -15.93
N TYR A 185 -3.64 -2.35 -15.98
CA TYR A 185 -3.31 -1.54 -17.15
C TYR A 185 -1.83 -1.65 -17.51
N ARG A 186 -0.95 -1.57 -16.51
CA ARG A 186 0.50 -1.74 -16.71
C ARG A 186 0.84 -3.13 -17.21
N ASP A 187 0.26 -4.16 -16.60
CA ASP A 187 0.49 -5.57 -16.96
C ASP A 187 0.09 -5.86 -18.40
N ILE A 188 -1.10 -5.40 -18.82
CA ILE A 188 -1.58 -5.54 -20.19
C ILE A 188 -0.63 -4.86 -21.19
N ASN A 189 -0.13 -3.66 -20.88
CA ASN A 189 0.81 -2.97 -21.77
C ASN A 189 2.16 -3.68 -21.88
N ILE A 190 2.65 -4.23 -20.79
CA ILE A 190 3.86 -5.04 -20.77
C ILE A 190 3.65 -6.33 -21.56
N ALA A 191 2.54 -7.04 -21.36
CA ALA A 191 2.19 -8.24 -22.08
C ALA A 191 2.10 -7.99 -23.59
N PHE A 192 1.43 -6.87 -23.98
CA PHE A 192 1.37 -6.46 -25.38
C PHE A 192 2.74 -6.19 -25.99
N ALA A 193 3.62 -5.48 -25.28
CA ALA A 193 4.98 -5.20 -25.74
C ALA A 193 5.81 -6.49 -25.92
N ASN A 194 5.66 -7.45 -25.01
CA ASN A 194 6.33 -8.75 -25.11
C ASN A 194 5.81 -9.54 -26.33
N GLN A 195 4.50 -9.64 -26.53
CA GLN A 195 3.90 -10.29 -27.69
C GLN A 195 4.36 -9.63 -29.00
N LEU A 196 4.41 -8.30 -29.05
CA LEU A 196 4.88 -7.56 -30.21
C LEU A 196 6.36 -7.90 -30.52
N SER A 197 7.20 -8.02 -29.51
CA SER A 197 8.60 -8.43 -29.66
C SER A 197 8.73 -9.84 -30.29
N GLU A 198 7.91 -10.80 -29.84
CA GLU A 198 7.88 -12.15 -30.39
C GLU A 198 7.44 -12.17 -31.86
N ILE A 199 6.37 -11.43 -32.20
CA ILE A 199 5.85 -11.29 -33.57
C ILE A 199 6.93 -10.68 -34.49
N CYS A 200 7.59 -9.62 -34.03
CA CYS A 200 8.66 -8.96 -34.79
C CYS A 200 9.85 -9.90 -35.04
N ALA A 201 10.24 -10.67 -34.03
CA ALA A 201 11.32 -11.65 -34.17
C ALA A 201 11.00 -12.72 -35.27
N ILE A 202 9.76 -13.21 -35.29
CA ILE A 202 9.29 -14.16 -36.31
C ILE A 202 9.28 -13.53 -37.72
N ALA A 203 8.83 -12.24 -37.78
CA ALA A 203 8.69 -11.52 -39.06
C ALA A 203 9.99 -10.89 -39.56
N GLY A 204 11.10 -10.96 -38.81
CA GLY A 204 12.37 -10.33 -39.17
C GLY A 204 12.33 -8.80 -39.12
N ILE A 205 11.50 -8.21 -38.23
CA ILE A 205 11.32 -6.78 -38.07
C ILE A 205 12.04 -6.32 -36.80
N ASP A 206 12.68 -5.14 -36.84
CA ASP A 206 13.20 -4.48 -35.67
C ASP A 206 12.01 -3.91 -34.85
N VAL A 207 11.79 -4.47 -33.65
CA VAL A 207 10.70 -4.05 -32.77
C VAL A 207 10.85 -2.60 -32.30
N TYR A 208 12.06 -2.11 -32.11
CA TYR A 208 12.30 -0.72 -31.68
C TYR A 208 11.96 0.27 -32.78
N GLU A 209 12.31 -0.04 -34.02
CA GLU A 209 11.92 0.78 -35.19
C GLU A 209 10.39 0.78 -35.35
N LEU A 210 9.75 -0.40 -35.27
CA LEU A 210 8.30 -0.52 -35.33
C LEU A 210 7.62 0.33 -34.26
N ILE A 211 8.06 0.23 -33.01
CA ILE A 211 7.49 1.01 -31.90
C ILE A 211 7.68 2.52 -32.12
N ALA A 212 8.86 2.94 -32.54
CA ALA A 212 9.13 4.34 -32.83
C ALA A 212 8.21 4.91 -33.90
N LEU A 213 7.94 4.15 -34.98
CA LEU A 213 7.04 4.53 -36.05
C LEU A 213 5.58 4.51 -35.58
N ALA A 214 5.16 3.46 -34.88
CA ALA A 214 3.78 3.32 -34.36
C ALA A 214 3.41 4.44 -33.37
N ASN A 215 4.35 4.87 -32.56
CA ASN A 215 4.14 5.96 -31.59
C ASN A 215 4.00 7.36 -32.22
N ARG A 216 4.20 7.49 -33.52
CA ARG A 216 3.93 8.74 -34.23
C ARG A 216 2.44 8.95 -34.50
N HIS A 217 1.63 7.90 -34.38
CA HIS A 217 0.18 8.01 -34.50
C HIS A 217 -0.40 8.66 -33.23
N PRO A 218 -1.17 9.76 -33.34
CA PRO A 218 -1.84 10.37 -32.21
C PRO A 218 -2.93 9.43 -31.70
N ARG A 219 -2.80 8.99 -30.46
CA ARG A 219 -3.77 8.10 -29.78
C ARG A 219 -4.32 8.77 -28.55
#